data_957711cedd1899945939d9068b71beb9
#
_entry.id   957711cedd1899945939d9068b71beb9
#
_cell.length_a   1.000
_cell.length_b   1.000
_cell.length_c   1.000
_cell.angle_alpha   90.00
_cell.angle_beta   90.00
_cell.angle_gamma   90.00
#
_symmetry.space_group_name_H-M   'P 1'
#
loop_
_entity.id
_entity.type
_entity.pdbx_description
1 polymer ?
#
loop_
_entity_poly.entity_id
_entity_poly.type
_entity_poly.pdbx_seq_one_letter_code
_entity_poly.pdbx_strand_id
1 'polypeptide(L)'
;VFGTPRAEQYREARYQMLSTPFSAYEEEVRSHLSGMLSYEHFNFDRDVASLTVNRWAHGYAVAGPGDSVAIGRQPHGRITIANSDSASEADAIAAMAMGYRAVTELSV
;
A
#
# COMPACT_ATOMS: atom_id res chain seq x y z
N VAL A 1 8.26 -18.40 16.09
CA VAL A 1 8.06 -18.41 14.64
C VAL A 1 6.70 -17.82 14.40
N PHE A 2 6.65 -16.56 13.98
CA PHE A 2 5.39 -15.93 13.58
C PHE A 2 4.95 -16.60 12.26
N GLY A 3 3.84 -17.33 12.30
CA GLY A 3 3.30 -17.97 11.11
C GLY A 3 2.97 -16.92 10.03
N THR A 4 3.16 -17.28 8.76
CA THR A 4 2.76 -16.44 7.64
C THR A 4 1.24 -16.19 7.73
N PRO A 5 0.77 -14.93 7.78
CA PRO A 5 -0.65 -14.65 7.84
C PRO A 5 -1.37 -15.30 6.66
N ARG A 6 -2.55 -15.88 6.90
CA ARG A 6 -3.37 -16.46 5.84
C ARG A 6 -3.98 -15.36 4.96
N ALA A 7 -4.23 -15.64 3.70
CA ALA A 7 -4.85 -14.68 2.76
C ALA A 7 -6.16 -14.08 3.29
N GLU A 8 -6.91 -14.83 4.09
CA GLU A 8 -8.13 -14.36 4.77
C GLU A 8 -7.85 -13.28 5.81
N GLN A 9 -6.74 -13.38 6.55
CA GLN A 9 -6.35 -12.36 7.53
C GLN A 9 -5.98 -11.05 6.85
N TYR A 10 -5.31 -11.09 5.71
CA TYR A 10 -5.03 -9.90 4.90
C TYR A 10 -6.29 -9.26 4.35
N ARG A 11 -7.24 -10.07 3.88
CA ARG A 11 -8.52 -9.57 3.37
C ARG A 11 -9.33 -8.90 4.47
N GLU A 12 -9.41 -9.52 5.65
CA GLU A 12 -10.09 -8.96 6.80
C GLU A 12 -9.44 -7.66 7.27
N ALA A 13 -8.12 -7.63 7.40
CA ALA A 13 -7.39 -6.42 7.77
C ALA A 13 -7.62 -5.27 6.77
N ARG A 14 -7.65 -5.55 5.47
CA ARG A 14 -7.98 -4.55 4.44
C ARG A 14 -9.42 -4.04 4.59
N TYR A 15 -10.35 -4.94 4.81
CA TYR A 15 -11.75 -4.57 5.02
C TYR A 15 -11.90 -3.66 6.22
N GLN A 16 -11.31 -4.02 7.35
CA GLN A 16 -11.32 -3.20 8.58
C GLN A 16 -10.70 -1.83 8.33
N MET A 17 -9.52 -1.77 7.72
CA MET A 17 -8.86 -0.51 7.41
C MET A 17 -9.72 0.40 6.51
N LEU A 18 -10.34 -0.16 5.46
CA LEU A 18 -11.13 0.61 4.51
C LEU A 18 -12.51 1.01 5.06
N SER A 19 -13.09 0.18 5.95
CA SER A 19 -14.40 0.44 6.58
C SER A 19 -14.30 1.35 7.81
N THR A 20 -13.11 1.53 8.39
CA THR A 20 -12.92 2.41 9.54
C THR A 20 -13.26 3.85 9.16
N PRO A 21 -14.16 4.54 9.87
CA PRO A 21 -14.54 5.91 9.55
C PRO A 21 -13.39 6.89 9.83
N PHE A 22 -13.39 8.01 9.12
CA PHE A 22 -12.36 9.06 9.31
C PHE A 22 -12.27 9.53 10.76
N SER A 23 -13.40 9.68 11.44
CA SER A 23 -13.47 10.12 12.84
C SER A 23 -12.68 9.22 13.80
N ALA A 24 -12.60 7.91 13.52
CA ALA A 24 -11.83 6.99 14.35
C ALA A 24 -10.30 7.23 14.18
N TYR A 25 -9.85 7.48 12.95
CA TYR A 25 -8.46 7.85 12.70
C TYR A 25 -8.11 9.22 13.28
N GLU A 26 -9.02 10.19 13.15
CA GLU A 26 -8.84 11.52 13.74
C GLU A 26 -8.68 11.44 15.27
N GLU A 27 -9.52 10.67 15.94
CA GLU A 27 -9.46 10.49 17.40
C GLU A 27 -8.15 9.81 17.83
N GLU A 28 -7.70 8.81 17.09
CA GLU A 28 -6.42 8.14 17.34
C GLU A 28 -5.24 9.10 17.19
N VAL A 29 -5.19 9.87 16.12
CA VAL A 29 -4.13 10.88 15.89
C VAL A 29 -4.19 11.97 16.95
N ARG A 30 -5.38 12.46 17.29
CA ARG A 30 -5.61 13.45 18.35
C ARG A 30 -5.05 12.96 19.68
N SER A 31 -5.39 11.74 20.07
CA SER A 31 -4.92 11.12 21.31
C SER A 31 -3.39 11.00 21.34
N HIS A 32 -2.80 10.49 20.27
CA HIS A 32 -1.34 10.32 20.18
C HIS A 32 -0.61 11.66 20.22
N LEU A 33 -1.00 12.63 19.40
CA LEU A 33 -0.35 13.95 19.37
C LEU A 33 -0.50 14.69 20.71
N SER A 34 -1.68 14.63 21.32
CA SER A 34 -1.91 15.25 22.63
C SER A 34 -1.06 14.61 23.72
N GLY A 35 -0.85 13.30 23.68
CA GLY A 35 0.03 12.59 24.59
C GLY A 35 1.52 12.92 24.38
N MET A 36 1.96 12.94 23.13
CA MET A 36 3.36 13.19 22.76
C MET A 36 3.78 14.64 23.00
N LEU A 37 2.88 15.61 22.78
CA LEU A 37 3.16 17.05 22.81
C LEU A 37 2.58 17.75 24.05
N SER A 38 2.21 17.00 25.08
CA SER A 38 1.56 17.54 26.28
C SER A 38 2.41 18.59 27.03
N TYR A 39 3.73 18.53 26.93
CA TYR A 39 4.67 19.46 27.57
C TYR A 39 4.84 20.81 26.83
N GLU A 40 4.41 20.90 25.57
CA GLU A 40 4.55 22.11 24.72
C GLU A 40 3.26 22.96 24.65
N HIS A 41 2.32 22.77 25.57
CA HIS A 41 1.01 23.45 25.52
C HIS A 41 0.24 23.21 24.22
N PHE A 42 0.47 22.04 23.58
CA PHE A 42 -0.19 21.65 22.35
C PHE A 42 -1.70 21.53 22.55
N ASN A 43 -2.45 22.06 21.58
CA ASN A 43 -3.89 21.91 21.49
C ASN A 43 -4.26 21.50 20.06
N PHE A 44 -4.82 20.33 19.89
CA PHE A 44 -5.10 19.75 18.58
C PHE A 44 -5.99 20.67 17.73
N ASP A 45 -7.06 21.21 18.29
CA ASP A 45 -8.02 22.04 17.54
C ASP A 45 -7.47 23.42 17.14
N ARG A 46 -6.47 23.90 17.86
CA ARG A 46 -5.79 25.16 17.55
C ARG A 46 -4.61 24.96 16.59
N ASP A 47 -3.84 23.89 16.80
CA ASP A 47 -2.50 23.73 16.23
C ASP A 47 -2.49 22.82 15.00
N VAL A 48 -3.54 22.02 14.77
CA VAL A 48 -3.67 21.15 13.59
C VAL A 48 -4.62 21.79 12.59
N ALA A 49 -4.08 22.28 11.49
CA ALA A 49 -4.86 22.95 10.46
C ALA A 49 -5.68 21.96 9.60
N SER A 50 -5.16 20.77 9.37
CA SER A 50 -5.86 19.72 8.60
C SER A 50 -5.26 18.35 8.88
N LEU A 51 -6.05 17.30 8.66
CA LEU A 51 -5.63 15.91 8.73
C LEU A 51 -6.08 15.18 7.46
N THR A 52 -5.17 14.47 6.83
CA THR A 52 -5.46 13.60 5.68
C THR A 52 -5.06 12.18 6.03
N VAL A 53 -5.96 11.24 5.83
CA VAL A 53 -5.71 9.81 6.04
C VAL A 53 -5.69 9.09 4.69
N ASN A 54 -4.51 8.68 4.25
CA ASN A 54 -4.34 7.87 3.05
C ASN A 54 -4.41 6.39 3.41
N ARG A 55 -5.34 5.66 2.80
CA ARG A 55 -5.56 4.24 3.04
C ARG A 55 -5.21 3.44 1.79
N TRP A 56 -4.17 2.63 1.90
CA TRP A 56 -3.68 1.78 0.82
C TRP A 56 -4.14 0.35 1.04
N ALA A 57 -4.94 -0.18 0.13
CA ALA A 57 -5.44 -1.56 0.20
C ALA A 57 -4.33 -2.60 0.05
N HIS A 58 -3.22 -2.23 -0.58
CA HIS A 58 -2.02 -3.03 -0.77
C HIS A 58 -0.80 -2.22 -0.37
N GLY A 59 0.14 -2.89 0.30
CA GLY A 59 1.41 -2.30 0.67
C GLY A 59 2.49 -2.60 -0.37
N TYR A 60 3.60 -3.15 0.10
CA TYR A 60 4.72 -3.50 -0.76
C TYR A 60 4.46 -4.75 -1.59
N ALA A 61 5.01 -4.78 -2.82
CA ALA A 61 5.10 -5.99 -3.62
C ALA A 61 5.89 -7.07 -2.88
N VAL A 62 5.38 -8.28 -2.85
CA VAL A 62 6.00 -9.43 -2.20
C VAL A 62 6.11 -10.55 -3.22
N ALA A 63 7.23 -11.27 -3.20
CA ALA A 63 7.39 -12.47 -4.02
C ALA A 63 6.24 -13.45 -3.74
N GLY A 64 5.43 -13.69 -4.75
CA GLY A 64 4.33 -14.67 -4.70
C GLY A 64 4.85 -16.10 -4.88
N PRO A 65 4.11 -17.10 -4.43
CA PRO A 65 4.45 -18.50 -4.67
C PRO A 65 4.27 -18.87 -6.15
N GLY A 66 5.15 -19.69 -6.68
CA GLY A 66 5.04 -20.31 -7.99
C GLY A 66 5.12 -19.31 -9.17
N ASP A 67 4.37 -19.60 -10.23
CA ASP A 67 4.44 -18.89 -11.52
C ASP A 67 3.56 -17.63 -11.58
N SER A 68 3.03 -17.16 -10.45
CA SER A 68 2.10 -16.02 -10.40
C SER A 68 2.66 -14.75 -11.08
N VAL A 69 3.96 -14.51 -10.93
CA VAL A 69 4.65 -13.39 -11.56
C VAL A 69 4.73 -13.55 -13.08
N ALA A 70 5.09 -14.75 -13.55
CA ALA A 70 5.15 -15.05 -14.97
C ALA A 70 3.78 -14.92 -15.63
N ILE A 71 2.72 -15.40 -14.97
CA ILE A 71 1.34 -15.26 -15.43
C ILE A 71 0.93 -13.78 -15.46
N GLY A 72 1.23 -13.02 -14.39
CA GLY A 72 0.88 -11.60 -14.31
C GLY A 72 1.64 -10.70 -15.29
N ARG A 73 2.75 -11.17 -15.85
CA ARG A 73 3.53 -10.46 -16.88
C ARG A 73 3.03 -10.70 -18.31
N GLN A 74 2.18 -11.69 -18.53
CA GLN A 74 1.74 -12.03 -19.89
C GLN A 74 0.90 -10.88 -20.48
N PRO A 75 1.23 -10.40 -21.67
CA PRO A 75 0.40 -9.45 -22.38
C PRO A 75 -1.00 -10.01 -22.66
N HIS A 76 -2.02 -9.18 -22.54
CA HIS A 76 -3.38 -9.52 -22.96
C HIS A 76 -3.75 -8.64 -24.15
N GLY A 77 -3.56 -9.15 -25.36
CA GLY A 77 -3.67 -8.36 -26.58
C GLY A 77 -2.68 -7.19 -26.57
N ARG A 78 -3.21 -5.96 -26.56
CA ARG A 78 -2.39 -4.73 -26.49
C ARG A 78 -2.28 -4.14 -25.08
N ILE A 79 -2.56 -4.92 -24.07
CA ILE A 79 -2.46 -4.52 -22.68
C ILE A 79 -1.26 -5.23 -22.05
N THR A 80 -0.35 -4.46 -21.47
CA THR A 80 0.80 -4.95 -20.71
C THR A 80 0.79 -4.38 -19.31
N ILE A 81 1.37 -5.09 -18.34
CA ILE A 81 1.41 -4.69 -16.93
C ILE A 81 2.79 -4.13 -16.60
N ALA A 82 2.81 -2.91 -16.06
CA ALA A 82 4.01 -2.16 -15.74
C ALA A 82 3.99 -1.61 -14.32
N ASN A 83 4.24 -2.47 -13.33
CA ASN A 83 4.32 -2.07 -11.92
C ASN A 83 5.30 -2.96 -11.14
N SER A 84 5.60 -2.59 -9.90
CA SER A 84 6.48 -3.36 -9.01
C SER A 84 5.93 -4.74 -8.69
N ASP A 85 4.60 -4.91 -8.62
CA ASP A 85 3.99 -6.23 -8.38
C ASP A 85 4.35 -7.23 -9.49
N SER A 86 4.47 -6.77 -10.74
CA SER A 86 4.91 -7.62 -11.85
C SER A 86 6.40 -7.99 -11.79
N ALA A 87 7.20 -7.31 -10.96
CA ALA A 87 8.57 -7.71 -10.62
C ALA A 87 8.64 -8.58 -9.37
N SER A 88 7.61 -8.58 -8.53
CA SER A 88 7.61 -9.14 -7.17
C SER A 88 8.68 -8.51 -6.26
N GLU A 89 9.02 -7.27 -6.50
CA GLU A 89 10.02 -6.53 -5.74
C GLU A 89 9.49 -5.17 -5.35
N ALA A 90 9.61 -4.82 -4.07
CA ALA A 90 9.20 -3.52 -3.54
C ALA A 90 10.30 -2.47 -3.76
N ASP A 91 10.68 -2.26 -5.01
CA ASP A 91 11.78 -1.39 -5.40
C ASP A 91 11.42 -0.53 -6.61
N ALA A 92 11.87 0.73 -6.60
CA ALA A 92 11.61 1.68 -7.67
C ALA A 92 12.34 1.31 -8.98
N ILE A 93 13.53 0.75 -8.88
CA ILE A 93 14.31 0.33 -10.06
C ILE A 93 13.62 -0.86 -10.74
N ALA A 94 13.11 -1.81 -9.94
CA ALA A 94 12.32 -2.92 -10.45
C ALA A 94 11.03 -2.43 -11.15
N ALA A 95 10.33 -1.44 -10.58
CA ALA A 95 9.17 -0.83 -11.21
C ALA A 95 9.51 -0.16 -12.56
N MET A 96 10.63 0.56 -12.63
CA MET A 96 11.12 1.17 -13.88
C MET A 96 11.46 0.11 -14.93
N ALA A 97 12.12 -0.98 -14.55
CA ALA A 97 12.45 -2.09 -15.44
C ALA A 97 11.19 -2.74 -16.01
N MET A 98 10.13 -2.89 -15.18
CA MET A 98 8.83 -3.39 -15.65
C MET A 98 8.14 -2.41 -16.61
N GLY A 99 8.28 -1.11 -16.39
CA GLY A 99 7.81 -0.09 -17.35
C GLY A 99 8.49 -0.22 -18.71
N TYR A 100 9.79 -0.30 -18.72
CA TYR A 100 10.56 -0.50 -19.97
C TYR A 100 10.16 -1.79 -20.69
N ARG A 101 10.08 -2.90 -19.98
CA ARG A 101 9.62 -4.18 -20.53
C ARG A 101 8.23 -4.06 -21.18
N ALA A 102 7.27 -3.47 -20.46
CA ALA A 102 5.88 -3.36 -20.94
C ALA A 102 5.77 -2.55 -22.23
N VAL A 103 6.55 -1.47 -22.38
CA VAL A 103 6.61 -0.68 -23.62
C VAL A 103 7.25 -1.49 -24.75
N THR A 104 8.33 -2.23 -24.46
CA THR A 104 9.01 -3.05 -25.45
C THR A 104 8.11 -4.16 -26.00
N GLU A 105 7.30 -4.79 -25.13
CA GLU A 105 6.32 -5.83 -25.51
C GLU A 105 5.22 -5.30 -26.45
N LEU A 106 4.88 -4.01 -26.39
CA LEU A 106 3.91 -3.39 -27.29
C LEU A 106 4.46 -3.04 -28.67
N SER A 107 5.78 -3.01 -28.82
CA SER A 107 6.46 -2.57 -30.04
C SER A 107 6.73 -3.70 -31.03
N VAL A 108 6.21 -4.89 -30.76
CA VAL A 108 6.38 -6.09 -31.62
C VAL A 108 5.13 -6.34 -32.45
#